data_4d3b175671cbb646dc0aff9d9002f348
#
_entry.id   4d3b175671cbb646dc0aff9d9002f348
#
_cell.length_a   1.000
_cell.length_b   1.000
_cell.length_c   1.000
_cell.angle_alpha   90.00
_cell.angle_beta   90.00
_cell.angle_gamma   90.00
#
_symmetry.space_group_name_H-M   'P 1'
#
loop_
_entity.id
_entity.type
_entity.pdbx_description
1 polymer ?
#
loop_
_entity_poly.entity_id
_entity_poly.type
_entity_poly.pdbx_seq_one_letter_code
_entity_poly.pdbx_strand_id
1 'polypeptide(L)'
;MENKGATDVLVWQEPLGDVLPGNMNGILEDNSARANAIIIPDKATYEKALTLAPEDKHHKILSLGYAYDFKENHGKPRNAFIATNSDQIERLEVLVESLPDVTFQIAAVTEMSPRLLSMMRYSNVVLHPNASHKQLDKLYQESDLYLDINHHNELYKATRTAFEHQLLILAFSETAHGPVYTAPEHIYASQNYPAMVAKIKQVLGNDQAMQEAMQAQKAQANTLTASELADRLQPLLGGNHV
;
A
#
# COMPACT_ATOMS: atom_id res chain seq x y z
N MET A 1 -8.11 -6.13 40.26
CA MET A 1 -8.77 -7.37 39.76
C MET A 1 -8.00 -7.77 38.51
N GLU A 2 -7.15 -8.78 38.62
CA GLU A 2 -6.48 -9.37 37.44
C GLU A 2 -7.56 -10.10 36.64
N ASN A 3 -7.67 -9.70 35.35
CA ASN A 3 -8.60 -10.32 34.41
C ASN A 3 -8.00 -11.67 33.96
N LYS A 4 -8.18 -12.69 34.80
CA LYS A 4 -7.71 -14.06 34.52
C LYS A 4 -8.57 -14.64 33.41
N GLY A 5 -8.07 -14.60 32.19
CA GLY A 5 -8.65 -15.29 31.05
C GLY A 5 -8.84 -14.46 29.76
N ALA A 6 -8.44 -13.21 29.74
CA ALA A 6 -8.42 -12.45 28.46
C ALA A 6 -7.16 -12.81 27.66
N THR A 7 -7.34 -13.16 26.40
CA THR A 7 -6.24 -13.34 25.44
C THR A 7 -6.08 -12.04 24.67
N ASP A 8 -4.98 -11.33 24.89
CA ASP A 8 -4.66 -10.10 24.17
C ASP A 8 -3.88 -10.43 22.92
N VAL A 9 -4.37 -9.99 21.76
CA VAL A 9 -3.70 -10.14 20.47
C VAL A 9 -3.40 -8.75 19.91
N LEU A 10 -2.12 -8.49 19.63
CA LEU A 10 -1.68 -7.27 18.98
C LEU A 10 -1.61 -7.47 17.45
N VAL A 11 -2.26 -6.61 16.69
CA VAL A 11 -2.15 -6.59 15.24
C VAL A 11 -1.20 -5.44 14.83
N TRP A 12 -0.06 -5.81 14.27
CA TRP A 12 0.94 -4.85 13.79
C TRP A 12 0.69 -4.50 12.33
N GLN A 13 0.29 -3.28 12.04
CA GLN A 13 -0.15 -2.86 10.69
C GLN A 13 0.87 -1.98 9.96
N GLU A 14 1.99 -1.63 10.58
CA GLU A 14 2.98 -0.74 9.99
C GLU A 14 4.22 -1.55 9.54
N PRO A 15 4.89 -1.15 8.44
CA PRO A 15 6.19 -1.70 8.09
C PRO A 15 7.19 -1.50 9.23
N LEU A 16 8.06 -2.48 9.49
CA LEU A 16 9.04 -2.37 10.56
C LEU A 16 10.16 -1.34 10.29
N GLY A 17 10.27 -0.82 9.05
CA GLY A 17 11.27 0.18 8.69
C GLY A 17 12.69 -0.24 9.11
N ASP A 18 13.45 0.68 9.71
CA ASP A 18 14.81 0.46 10.20
C ASP A 18 14.85 0.09 11.70
N VAL A 19 13.92 -0.75 12.15
CA VAL A 19 13.88 -1.24 13.53
C VAL A 19 15.12 -2.08 13.82
N LEU A 20 15.85 -1.73 14.87
CA LEU A 20 17.01 -2.49 15.35
C LEU A 20 16.56 -3.71 16.18
N PRO A 21 17.37 -4.80 16.22
CA PRO A 21 17.02 -6.01 17.00
C PRO A 21 16.67 -5.74 18.46
N GLY A 22 17.41 -4.85 19.13
CA GLY A 22 17.14 -4.46 20.51
C GLY A 22 15.79 -3.76 20.68
N ASN A 23 15.38 -2.96 19.72
CA ASN A 23 14.07 -2.29 19.75
C ASN A 23 12.94 -3.29 19.55
N MET A 24 13.13 -4.29 18.67
CA MET A 24 12.12 -5.35 18.47
C MET A 24 11.95 -6.18 19.75
N ASN A 25 13.05 -6.50 20.46
CA ASN A 25 12.95 -7.20 21.73
C ASN A 25 12.18 -6.37 22.78
N GLY A 26 12.47 -5.07 22.90
CA GLY A 26 11.71 -4.16 23.75
C GLY A 26 10.23 -4.09 23.39
N ILE A 27 9.89 -4.00 22.11
CA ILE A 27 8.50 -4.04 21.63
C ILE A 27 7.81 -5.35 22.01
N LEU A 28 8.50 -6.49 21.88
CA LEU A 28 7.97 -7.79 22.26
C LEU A 28 7.85 -7.93 23.77
N GLU A 29 8.81 -7.44 24.55
CA GLU A 29 8.77 -7.45 26.01
C GLU A 29 7.66 -6.57 26.56
N ASP A 30 7.55 -5.32 26.11
CA ASP A 30 6.52 -4.37 26.54
C ASP A 30 5.10 -4.85 26.20
N ASN A 31 4.92 -5.50 25.04
CA ASN A 31 3.62 -6.00 24.60
C ASN A 31 3.36 -7.45 25.05
N SER A 32 4.41 -8.28 25.23
CA SER A 32 4.24 -9.68 25.59
C SER A 32 3.83 -9.89 27.06
N ALA A 33 4.07 -8.89 27.91
CA ALA A 33 3.48 -8.89 29.25
C ALA A 33 1.95 -8.79 29.21
N ARG A 34 1.40 -8.34 28.07
CA ARG A 34 -0.04 -8.11 27.85
C ARG A 34 -0.60 -8.91 26.67
N ALA A 35 0.18 -9.10 25.60
CA ALA A 35 -0.25 -9.78 24.39
C ALA A 35 0.24 -11.24 24.33
N ASN A 36 -0.67 -12.15 24.03
CA ASN A 36 -0.38 -13.58 23.84
C ASN A 36 0.19 -13.83 22.44
N ALA A 37 -0.17 -13.01 21.46
CA ALA A 37 0.33 -13.10 20.12
C ALA A 37 0.47 -11.72 19.46
N ILE A 38 1.42 -11.61 18.52
CA ILE A 38 1.60 -10.46 17.65
C ILE A 38 1.35 -10.93 16.22
N ILE A 39 0.34 -10.36 15.58
CA ILE A 39 -0.03 -10.67 14.21
C ILE A 39 0.61 -9.63 13.31
N ILE A 40 1.39 -10.10 12.34
CA ILE A 40 1.96 -9.28 11.27
C ILE A 40 1.34 -9.76 9.96
N PRO A 41 0.45 -8.96 9.35
CA PRO A 41 -0.33 -9.39 8.21
C PRO A 41 0.50 -9.66 6.96
N ASP A 42 1.42 -8.77 6.61
CA ASP A 42 2.21 -8.89 5.41
C ASP A 42 3.46 -9.75 5.60
N LYS A 43 3.79 -10.48 4.53
CA LYS A 43 4.87 -11.46 4.54
C LYS A 43 6.26 -10.82 4.75
N ALA A 44 6.55 -9.70 4.11
CA ALA A 44 7.87 -9.07 4.17
C ALA A 44 8.18 -8.53 5.57
N THR A 45 7.20 -7.85 6.19
CA THR A 45 7.30 -7.38 7.58
C THR A 45 7.40 -8.55 8.56
N TYR A 46 6.65 -9.64 8.34
CA TYR A 46 6.72 -10.86 9.15
C TYR A 46 8.11 -11.51 9.09
N GLU A 47 8.65 -11.73 7.91
CA GLU A 47 9.99 -12.28 7.73
C GLU A 47 11.07 -11.40 8.40
N LYS A 48 10.96 -10.08 8.23
CA LYS A 48 11.86 -9.13 8.91
C LYS A 48 11.71 -9.19 10.44
N ALA A 49 10.48 -9.29 10.95
CA ALA A 49 10.25 -9.42 12.39
C ALA A 49 10.91 -10.66 12.97
N LEU A 50 10.85 -11.81 12.29
CA LEU A 50 11.54 -13.02 12.70
C LEU A 50 13.06 -12.85 12.74
N THR A 51 13.67 -12.10 11.81
CA THR A 51 15.11 -11.84 11.84
C THR A 51 15.55 -10.91 12.98
N LEU A 52 14.65 -10.04 13.44
CA LEU A 52 14.93 -9.05 14.49
C LEU A 52 14.58 -9.56 15.89
N ALA A 53 13.62 -10.49 16.00
CA ALA A 53 13.16 -11.02 17.27
C ALA A 53 14.02 -12.18 17.77
N PRO A 54 14.19 -12.36 19.11
CA PRO A 54 14.80 -13.55 19.68
C PRO A 54 14.02 -14.82 19.28
N GLU A 55 14.73 -15.92 19.05
CA GLU A 55 14.13 -17.20 18.62
C GLU A 55 13.07 -17.71 19.58
N ASP A 56 13.24 -17.52 20.88
CA ASP A 56 12.27 -17.94 21.91
C ASP A 56 10.95 -17.17 21.84
N LYS A 57 10.91 -16.05 21.11
CA LYS A 57 9.70 -15.23 20.87
C LYS A 57 9.01 -15.51 19.54
N HIS A 58 9.62 -16.25 18.62
CA HIS A 58 9.06 -16.51 17.29
C HIS A 58 7.67 -17.15 17.35
N HIS A 59 7.39 -18.00 18.34
CA HIS A 59 6.09 -18.64 18.52
C HIS A 59 4.94 -17.65 18.80
N LYS A 60 5.25 -16.41 19.20
CA LYS A 60 4.28 -15.34 19.43
C LYS A 60 4.04 -14.48 18.19
N ILE A 61 4.88 -14.57 17.17
CA ILE A 61 4.80 -13.77 15.94
C ILE A 61 4.10 -14.61 14.88
N LEU A 62 2.94 -14.16 14.42
CA LEU A 62 2.08 -14.91 13.53
C LEU A 62 1.80 -14.12 12.24
N SER A 63 1.87 -14.79 11.09
CA SER A 63 1.45 -14.22 9.80
C SER A 63 0.07 -14.77 9.44
N LEU A 64 -0.98 -14.04 9.78
CA LEU A 64 -2.36 -14.48 9.55
C LEU A 64 -3.05 -13.81 8.35
N GLY A 65 -2.43 -12.77 7.78
CA GLY A 65 -3.08 -11.91 6.81
C GLY A 65 -3.98 -10.85 7.47
N TYR A 66 -4.66 -10.05 6.65
CA TYR A 66 -5.50 -8.96 7.12
C TYR A 66 -6.77 -8.81 6.28
N ALA A 67 -7.89 -8.53 6.94
CA ALA A 67 -9.13 -8.18 6.27
C ALA A 67 -9.20 -6.65 6.09
N TYR A 68 -8.97 -6.19 4.85
CA TYR A 68 -9.04 -4.78 4.51
C TYR A 68 -10.48 -4.34 4.26
N ASP A 69 -10.78 -3.09 4.62
CA ASP A 69 -12.06 -2.46 4.32
C ASP A 69 -12.05 -1.89 2.90
N PHE A 70 -12.33 -2.76 1.92
CA PHE A 70 -12.35 -2.35 0.52
C PHE A 70 -13.55 -1.47 0.21
N LYS A 71 -13.26 -0.33 -0.39
CA LYS A 71 -14.25 0.64 -0.84
C LYS A 71 -14.69 0.33 -2.27
N GLU A 72 -15.91 0.73 -2.62
CA GLU A 72 -16.36 0.68 -4.02
C GLU A 72 -15.52 1.65 -4.85
N ASN A 73 -15.03 1.17 -5.98
CA ASN A 73 -14.36 1.98 -6.99
C ASN A 73 -15.34 2.22 -8.15
N HIS A 74 -15.57 3.49 -8.45
CA HIS A 74 -16.40 3.94 -9.58
C HIS A 74 -15.52 4.45 -10.72
N GLY A 75 -14.36 3.82 -10.93
CA GLY A 75 -13.29 4.26 -11.79
C GLY A 75 -13.77 4.89 -13.08
N LYS A 76 -13.22 6.05 -13.42
CA LYS A 76 -13.32 6.58 -14.77
C LYS A 76 -12.24 5.88 -15.59
N PRO A 77 -12.62 5.17 -16.65
CA PRO A 77 -11.68 4.41 -17.44
C PRO A 77 -10.46 5.25 -17.83
N ARG A 78 -9.27 4.70 -17.58
CA ARG A 78 -7.95 5.27 -17.92
C ARG A 78 -7.51 6.48 -17.11
N ASN A 79 -7.94 6.60 -15.85
CA ASN A 79 -7.38 7.57 -14.92
C ASN A 79 -6.22 6.95 -14.13
N ALA A 80 -5.08 7.62 -14.14
CA ALA A 80 -3.93 7.36 -13.27
C ALA A 80 -3.80 8.48 -12.25
N PHE A 81 -3.82 8.13 -10.96
CA PHE A 81 -3.73 9.08 -9.86
C PHE A 81 -2.33 9.11 -9.25
N ILE A 82 -1.84 10.31 -8.93
CA ILE A 82 -0.59 10.58 -8.22
C ILE A 82 -0.89 11.56 -7.10
N ALA A 83 -0.69 11.14 -5.85
CA ALA A 83 -0.71 12.03 -4.71
C ALA A 83 0.71 12.48 -4.37
N THR A 84 0.95 13.78 -4.24
CA THR A 84 2.29 14.32 -3.99
C THR A 84 2.27 15.52 -3.04
N ASN A 85 3.39 15.76 -2.38
CA ASN A 85 3.69 16.98 -1.63
C ASN A 85 4.89 17.73 -2.23
N SER A 86 5.32 17.35 -3.44
CA SER A 86 6.53 17.84 -4.08
C SER A 86 6.40 17.81 -5.60
N ASP A 87 7.31 18.48 -6.30
CA ASP A 87 7.47 18.43 -7.76
C ASP A 87 8.50 17.38 -8.23
N GLN A 88 9.09 16.62 -7.31
CA GLN A 88 10.02 15.55 -7.61
C GLN A 88 9.25 14.24 -7.86
N ILE A 89 8.63 14.16 -9.04
CA ILE A 89 7.88 13.01 -9.49
C ILE A 89 8.71 12.30 -10.56
N GLU A 90 9.10 11.05 -10.28
CA GLU A 90 10.01 10.28 -11.13
C GLU A 90 9.38 10.00 -12.50
N ARG A 91 10.11 10.31 -13.56
CA ARG A 91 9.71 10.04 -14.97
C ARG A 91 8.34 10.57 -15.39
N LEU A 92 7.72 11.53 -14.67
CA LEU A 92 6.37 11.99 -14.94
C LEU A 92 6.17 12.42 -16.41
N GLU A 93 7.04 13.28 -16.94
CA GLU A 93 6.91 13.82 -18.29
C GLU A 93 6.94 12.72 -19.36
N VAL A 94 7.87 11.78 -19.22
CA VAL A 94 8.02 10.66 -20.16
C VAL A 94 6.81 9.71 -20.11
N LEU A 95 6.24 9.47 -18.91
CA LEU A 95 5.01 8.67 -18.77
C LEU A 95 3.82 9.35 -19.43
N VAL A 96 3.65 10.65 -19.20
CA VAL A 96 2.57 11.46 -19.79
C VAL A 96 2.64 11.43 -21.32
N GLU A 97 3.84 11.62 -21.90
CA GLU A 97 4.07 11.58 -23.36
C GLU A 97 3.85 10.18 -23.95
N SER A 98 4.22 9.13 -23.23
CA SER A 98 4.10 7.73 -23.69
C SER A 98 2.68 7.18 -23.61
N LEU A 99 1.79 7.85 -22.84
CA LEU A 99 0.43 7.40 -22.51
C LEU A 99 -0.61 8.51 -22.79
N PRO A 100 -0.73 8.97 -24.05
CA PRO A 100 -1.63 10.11 -24.39
C PRO A 100 -3.11 9.82 -24.13
N ASP A 101 -3.52 8.54 -24.09
CA ASP A 101 -4.88 8.10 -23.82
C ASP A 101 -5.17 7.89 -22.32
N VAL A 102 -4.20 8.13 -21.43
CA VAL A 102 -4.34 8.01 -19.99
C VAL A 102 -4.40 9.40 -19.39
N THR A 103 -5.41 9.69 -18.57
CA THR A 103 -5.51 10.96 -17.85
C THR A 103 -4.73 10.87 -16.54
N PHE A 104 -3.74 11.72 -16.38
CA PHE A 104 -2.95 11.82 -15.16
C PHE A 104 -3.58 12.84 -14.21
N GLN A 105 -4.18 12.37 -13.15
CA GLN A 105 -4.73 13.18 -12.05
C GLN A 105 -3.63 13.37 -11.01
N ILE A 106 -3.08 14.58 -10.89
CA ILE A 106 -1.98 14.88 -9.97
C ILE A 106 -2.49 15.82 -8.90
N ALA A 107 -2.51 15.35 -7.64
CA ALA A 107 -2.98 16.15 -6.52
C ALA A 107 -1.85 16.43 -5.52
N ALA A 108 -1.74 17.71 -5.14
CA ALA A 108 -0.90 18.16 -4.05
C ALA A 108 -1.74 18.80 -2.95
N VAL A 109 -1.41 18.54 -1.68
CA VAL A 109 -2.07 19.18 -0.50
C VAL A 109 -1.57 20.59 -0.24
N THR A 110 -0.56 21.02 -0.98
CA THR A 110 0.04 22.35 -0.95
C THR A 110 -0.07 23.02 -2.31
N GLU A 111 0.42 24.23 -2.42
CA GLU A 111 0.62 24.90 -3.72
C GLU A 111 1.60 24.09 -4.58
N MET A 112 1.35 24.06 -5.88
CA MET A 112 2.23 23.42 -6.84
C MET A 112 3.30 24.38 -7.34
N SER A 113 4.51 23.88 -7.48
CA SER A 113 5.63 24.65 -8.05
C SER A 113 5.38 25.03 -9.54
N PRO A 114 6.03 26.08 -10.05
CA PRO A 114 5.97 26.42 -11.48
C PRO A 114 6.36 25.25 -12.40
N ARG A 115 7.29 24.39 -11.96
CA ARG A 115 7.69 23.19 -12.70
C ARG A 115 6.53 22.22 -12.84
N LEU A 116 5.82 21.93 -11.73
CA LEU A 116 4.68 21.01 -11.78
C LEU A 116 3.51 21.64 -12.55
N LEU A 117 3.26 22.95 -12.37
CA LEU A 117 2.24 23.69 -13.12
C LEU A 117 2.52 23.66 -14.64
N SER A 118 3.78 23.64 -15.08
CA SER A 118 4.12 23.54 -16.48
C SER A 118 3.63 22.25 -17.17
N MET A 119 3.28 21.21 -16.39
CA MET A 119 2.69 19.97 -16.91
C MET A 119 1.29 20.18 -17.49
N MET A 120 0.62 21.30 -17.21
CA MET A 120 -0.66 21.67 -17.86
C MET A 120 -0.56 21.85 -19.38
N ARG A 121 0.66 21.91 -19.95
CA ARG A 121 0.83 21.90 -21.40
C ARG A 121 0.40 20.59 -22.06
N TYR A 122 0.32 19.50 -21.29
CA TYR A 122 -0.16 18.21 -21.76
C TYR A 122 -1.67 18.10 -21.56
N SER A 123 -2.42 17.79 -22.63
CA SER A 123 -3.88 17.71 -22.58
C SER A 123 -4.43 16.57 -21.73
N ASN A 124 -3.58 15.58 -21.43
CA ASN A 124 -3.91 14.43 -20.59
C ASN A 124 -3.43 14.58 -19.12
N VAL A 125 -3.08 15.80 -18.68
CA VAL A 125 -2.72 16.11 -17.29
C VAL A 125 -3.76 17.03 -16.65
N VAL A 126 -4.23 16.65 -15.48
CA VAL A 126 -5.12 17.45 -14.64
C VAL A 126 -4.46 17.65 -13.28
N LEU A 127 -4.24 18.91 -12.91
CA LEU A 127 -3.60 19.28 -11.66
C LEU A 127 -4.63 19.73 -10.61
N HIS A 128 -4.45 19.27 -9.38
CA HIS A 128 -5.27 19.60 -8.22
C HIS A 128 -4.40 20.21 -7.11
N PRO A 129 -4.05 21.50 -7.20
CA PRO A 129 -3.31 22.18 -6.13
C PRO A 129 -4.20 22.38 -4.90
N ASN A 130 -3.59 22.35 -3.70
CA ASN A 130 -4.29 22.53 -2.42
C ASN A 130 -5.47 21.57 -2.23
N ALA A 131 -5.30 20.33 -2.70
CA ALA A 131 -6.35 19.33 -2.64
C ALA A 131 -6.77 19.01 -1.19
N SER A 132 -8.05 19.14 -0.89
CA SER A 132 -8.63 18.73 0.38
C SER A 132 -8.73 17.20 0.48
N HIS A 133 -8.86 16.67 1.69
CA HIS A 133 -9.10 15.23 1.89
C HIS A 133 -10.30 14.71 1.08
N LYS A 134 -11.38 15.48 0.99
CA LYS A 134 -12.56 15.11 0.19
C LYS A 134 -12.24 15.03 -1.31
N GLN A 135 -11.38 15.90 -1.82
CA GLN A 135 -10.95 15.87 -3.21
C GLN A 135 -10.02 14.66 -3.46
N LEU A 136 -9.09 14.37 -2.53
CA LEU A 136 -8.25 13.19 -2.62
C LEU A 136 -9.09 11.90 -2.62
N ASP A 137 -10.05 11.78 -1.70
CA ASP A 137 -10.95 10.62 -1.64
C ASP A 137 -11.71 10.41 -2.95
N LYS A 138 -12.23 11.50 -3.53
CA LYS A 138 -12.87 11.46 -4.85
C LYS A 138 -11.92 10.99 -5.96
N LEU A 139 -10.65 11.43 -5.96
CA LEU A 139 -9.67 11.03 -6.97
C LEU A 139 -9.32 9.54 -6.85
N TYR A 140 -9.23 9.00 -5.62
CA TYR A 140 -9.11 7.56 -5.43
C TYR A 140 -10.32 6.80 -5.98
N GLN A 141 -11.55 7.28 -5.74
CA GLN A 141 -12.77 6.62 -6.22
C GLN A 141 -12.95 6.68 -7.75
N GLU A 142 -12.37 7.68 -8.40
CA GLU A 142 -12.50 7.93 -9.84
C GLU A 142 -11.26 7.50 -10.65
N SER A 143 -10.36 6.70 -10.08
CA SER A 143 -9.13 6.26 -10.77
C SER A 143 -9.03 4.75 -10.85
N ASP A 144 -8.33 4.24 -11.88
CA ASP A 144 -8.04 2.81 -12.05
C ASP A 144 -6.63 2.47 -11.53
N LEU A 145 -5.71 3.43 -11.66
CA LEU A 145 -4.31 3.25 -11.32
C LEU A 145 -3.88 4.25 -10.25
N TYR A 146 -3.01 3.82 -9.37
CA TYR A 146 -2.22 4.68 -8.52
C TYR A 146 -0.74 4.55 -8.89
N LEU A 147 -0.09 5.68 -9.20
CA LEU A 147 1.33 5.69 -9.53
C LEU A 147 2.12 6.22 -8.32
N ASP A 148 2.82 5.31 -7.66
CA ASP A 148 3.70 5.61 -6.53
C ASP A 148 5.10 5.97 -7.04
N ILE A 149 5.20 7.19 -7.60
CA ILE A 149 6.38 7.70 -8.32
C ILE A 149 6.93 9.02 -7.75
N ASN A 150 6.55 9.37 -6.55
CA ASN A 150 6.95 10.59 -5.86
C ASN A 150 8.16 10.31 -4.94
N HIS A 151 9.20 11.16 -4.97
CA HIS A 151 10.46 10.97 -4.23
C HIS A 151 10.42 11.31 -2.74
N HIS A 152 9.40 12.02 -2.28
CA HIS A 152 9.28 12.41 -0.87
C HIS A 152 8.43 11.43 -0.08
N ASN A 153 8.33 11.67 1.22
CA ASN A 153 7.51 10.87 2.12
C ASN A 153 6.10 10.65 1.56
N GLU A 154 5.60 9.47 1.76
CA GLU A 154 4.25 9.10 1.38
C GLU A 154 3.19 10.06 1.97
N LEU A 155 2.30 10.54 1.14
CA LEU A 155 1.22 11.43 1.55
C LEU A 155 0.08 10.63 2.18
N TYR A 156 -0.17 10.80 3.50
CA TYR A 156 -1.33 10.22 4.20
C TYR A 156 -1.56 8.71 3.95
N LYS A 157 -0.50 7.91 3.89
CA LYS A 157 -0.62 6.47 3.57
C LYS A 157 -1.30 6.23 2.22
N ALA A 158 -0.90 6.99 1.22
CA ALA A 158 -1.52 7.03 -0.10
C ALA A 158 -1.59 5.67 -0.78
N THR A 159 -0.54 4.84 -0.66
CA THR A 159 -0.50 3.48 -1.25
C THR A 159 -1.53 2.56 -0.58
N ARG A 160 -1.66 2.60 0.76
CA ARG A 160 -2.69 1.85 1.48
C ARG A 160 -4.09 2.33 1.06
N THR A 161 -4.29 3.65 1.01
CA THR A 161 -5.58 4.22 0.59
C THR A 161 -5.94 3.82 -0.83
N ALA A 162 -4.97 3.85 -1.77
CA ALA A 162 -5.16 3.37 -3.14
C ALA A 162 -5.53 1.87 -3.17
N PHE A 163 -4.86 1.04 -2.36
CA PHE A 163 -5.16 -0.38 -2.23
C PHE A 163 -6.58 -0.63 -1.72
N GLU A 164 -7.00 0.07 -0.66
CA GLU A 164 -8.36 -0.04 -0.10
C GLU A 164 -9.45 0.46 -1.07
N HIS A 165 -9.12 1.44 -1.93
CA HIS A 165 -9.97 1.88 -3.04
C HIS A 165 -9.87 0.98 -4.29
N GLN A 166 -9.14 -0.12 -4.21
CA GLN A 166 -8.98 -1.10 -5.29
C GLN A 166 -8.37 -0.51 -6.57
N LEU A 167 -7.41 0.41 -6.45
CA LEU A 167 -6.57 0.85 -7.56
C LEU A 167 -5.41 -0.12 -7.76
N LEU A 168 -5.03 -0.37 -9.01
CA LEU A 168 -3.79 -1.05 -9.30
C LEU A 168 -2.62 -0.10 -9.06
N ILE A 169 -1.68 -0.50 -8.20
CA ILE A 169 -0.52 0.30 -7.82
C ILE A 169 0.68 -0.12 -8.66
N LEU A 170 1.33 0.87 -9.29
CA LEU A 170 2.62 0.70 -9.96
C LEU A 170 3.61 1.71 -9.38
N ALA A 171 4.86 1.30 -9.20
CA ALA A 171 5.89 2.12 -8.58
C ALA A 171 7.22 2.03 -9.32
N PHE A 172 8.08 3.03 -9.15
CA PHE A 172 9.50 2.85 -9.39
C PHE A 172 10.22 2.40 -8.12
N SER A 173 11.25 1.58 -8.25
CA SER A 173 12.02 1.07 -7.10
C SER A 173 12.62 2.18 -6.25
N GLU A 174 12.90 3.32 -6.86
CA GLU A 174 13.49 4.50 -6.23
C GLU A 174 12.47 5.34 -5.44
N THR A 175 11.17 5.08 -5.64
CA THR A 175 10.08 5.88 -5.04
C THR A 175 9.02 5.05 -4.34
N ALA A 176 9.09 3.72 -4.39
CA ALA A 176 8.07 2.84 -3.84
C ALA A 176 7.94 2.99 -2.31
N HIS A 177 6.77 3.48 -1.85
CA HIS A 177 6.45 3.68 -0.44
C HIS A 177 5.71 2.48 0.16
N GLY A 178 4.92 1.78 -0.65
CA GLY A 178 4.05 0.70 -0.19
C GLY A 178 4.35 -0.66 -0.79
N PRO A 179 5.57 -1.25 -0.60
CA PRO A 179 5.90 -2.56 -1.17
C PRO A 179 5.01 -3.69 -0.63
N VAL A 180 4.30 -3.46 0.48
CA VAL A 180 3.27 -4.37 1.01
C VAL A 180 2.04 -4.42 0.10
N TYR A 181 1.67 -3.28 -0.50
CA TYR A 181 0.47 -3.12 -1.32
C TYR A 181 0.74 -3.18 -2.83
N THR A 182 2.00 -3.29 -3.22
CA THR A 182 2.43 -3.32 -4.62
C THR A 182 3.05 -4.67 -4.93
N ALA A 183 2.51 -5.41 -5.89
CA ALA A 183 3.10 -6.67 -6.30
C ALA A 183 4.54 -6.44 -6.83
N PRO A 184 5.52 -7.31 -6.52
CA PRO A 184 6.93 -7.10 -6.91
C PRO A 184 7.12 -6.88 -8.41
N GLU A 185 6.32 -7.54 -9.26
CA GLU A 185 6.33 -7.38 -10.71
C GLU A 185 5.76 -6.04 -11.20
N HIS A 186 5.17 -5.24 -10.31
CA HIS A 186 4.67 -3.88 -10.57
C HIS A 186 5.61 -2.80 -10.04
N ILE A 187 6.79 -3.18 -9.54
CA ILE A 187 7.86 -2.27 -9.12
C ILE A 187 8.95 -2.31 -10.18
N TYR A 188 9.21 -1.18 -10.82
CA TYR A 188 10.14 -1.06 -11.95
C TYR A 188 11.33 -0.19 -11.57
N ALA A 189 12.52 -0.49 -12.09
CA ALA A 189 13.61 0.49 -12.06
C ALA A 189 13.25 1.69 -12.95
N SER A 190 13.57 2.92 -12.56
CA SER A 190 13.16 4.12 -13.29
C SER A 190 13.68 4.19 -14.73
N GLN A 191 14.85 3.58 -15.00
CA GLN A 191 15.36 3.43 -16.37
C GLN A 191 14.54 2.44 -17.21
N ASN A 192 13.76 1.55 -16.58
CA ASN A 192 12.88 0.59 -17.24
C ASN A 192 11.41 1.08 -17.31
N TYR A 193 11.20 2.40 -17.33
CA TYR A 193 9.86 2.98 -17.50
C TYR A 193 9.09 2.43 -18.73
N PRO A 194 9.73 1.97 -19.84
CA PRO A 194 8.99 1.38 -20.94
C PRO A 194 8.20 0.13 -20.53
N ALA A 195 8.72 -0.66 -19.58
CA ALA A 195 7.99 -1.83 -19.05
C ALA A 195 6.76 -1.41 -18.23
N MET A 196 6.86 -0.35 -17.42
CA MET A 196 5.70 0.24 -16.73
C MET A 196 4.66 0.75 -17.74
N VAL A 197 5.09 1.47 -18.79
CA VAL A 197 4.20 1.94 -19.87
C VAL A 197 3.49 0.78 -20.55
N ALA A 198 4.21 -0.30 -20.89
CA ALA A 198 3.64 -1.49 -21.50
C ALA A 198 2.60 -2.15 -20.58
N LYS A 199 2.89 -2.25 -19.28
CA LYS A 199 1.95 -2.79 -18.28
C LYS A 199 0.69 -1.94 -18.17
N ILE A 200 0.82 -0.61 -18.10
CA ILE A 200 -0.33 0.31 -18.07
C ILE A 200 -1.22 0.12 -19.30
N LYS A 201 -0.64 0.07 -20.50
CA LYS A 201 -1.39 -0.18 -21.74
C LYS A 201 -2.10 -1.54 -21.73
N GLN A 202 -1.42 -2.58 -21.22
CA GLN A 202 -1.97 -3.92 -21.12
C GLN A 202 -3.20 -3.95 -20.21
N VAL A 203 -3.09 -3.45 -18.98
CA VAL A 203 -4.16 -3.54 -17.99
C VAL A 203 -5.35 -2.63 -18.32
N LEU A 204 -5.12 -1.46 -18.89
CA LEU A 204 -6.19 -0.55 -19.33
C LEU A 204 -6.83 -0.97 -20.65
N GLY A 205 -6.26 -1.90 -21.38
CA GLY A 205 -6.79 -2.47 -22.62
C GLY A 205 -7.39 -3.86 -22.48
N ASN A 206 -7.31 -4.48 -21.30
CA ASN A 206 -7.73 -5.86 -21.08
C ASN A 206 -8.17 -6.09 -19.62
N ASP A 207 -9.46 -6.28 -19.42
CA ASP A 207 -10.07 -6.47 -18.10
C ASP A 207 -9.50 -7.69 -17.35
N GLN A 208 -9.21 -8.78 -18.07
CA GLN A 208 -8.60 -9.96 -17.46
C GLN A 208 -7.19 -9.65 -16.95
N ALA A 209 -6.37 -8.92 -17.72
CA ALA A 209 -5.04 -8.51 -17.30
C ALA A 209 -5.09 -7.59 -16.08
N MET A 210 -6.09 -6.71 -15.98
CA MET A 210 -6.34 -5.88 -14.81
C MET A 210 -6.70 -6.74 -13.59
N GLN A 211 -7.61 -7.70 -13.74
CA GLN A 211 -8.01 -8.59 -12.65
C GLN A 211 -6.85 -9.43 -12.14
N GLU A 212 -6.04 -10.01 -13.04
CA GLU A 212 -4.84 -10.79 -12.67
C GLU A 212 -3.84 -9.92 -11.89
N ALA A 213 -3.59 -8.69 -12.34
CA ALA A 213 -2.70 -7.74 -11.67
C ALA A 213 -3.23 -7.35 -10.27
N MET A 214 -4.53 -7.12 -10.14
CA MET A 214 -5.18 -6.83 -8.85
C MET A 214 -5.14 -8.03 -7.90
N GLN A 215 -5.25 -9.26 -8.42
CA GLN A 215 -5.12 -10.46 -7.60
C GLN A 215 -3.69 -10.63 -7.08
N ALA A 216 -2.67 -10.39 -7.91
CA ALA A 216 -1.27 -10.42 -7.48
C ALA A 216 -1.01 -9.40 -6.36
N GLN A 217 -1.56 -8.18 -6.48
CA GLN A 217 -1.48 -7.14 -5.46
C GLN A 217 -2.17 -7.55 -4.14
N LYS A 218 -3.36 -8.15 -4.21
CA LYS A 218 -4.08 -8.67 -3.02
C LYS A 218 -3.33 -9.83 -2.36
N ALA A 219 -2.70 -10.70 -3.15
CA ALA A 219 -1.86 -11.79 -2.64
C ALA A 219 -0.60 -11.25 -1.95
N GLN A 220 0.04 -10.20 -2.49
CA GLN A 220 1.20 -9.54 -1.87
C GLN A 220 0.83 -8.98 -0.49
N ALA A 221 -0.33 -8.34 -0.35
CA ALA A 221 -0.82 -7.79 0.91
C ALA A 221 -1.39 -8.86 1.87
N ASN A 222 -1.32 -10.15 1.50
CA ASN A 222 -1.88 -11.27 2.29
C ASN A 222 -3.34 -10.99 2.72
N THR A 223 -4.15 -10.62 1.74
CA THR A 223 -5.55 -10.20 1.97
C THR A 223 -6.44 -11.40 2.31
N LEU A 224 -7.25 -11.23 3.34
CA LEU A 224 -8.27 -12.19 3.78
C LEU A 224 -9.66 -11.55 3.72
N THR A 225 -10.67 -12.39 3.63
CA THR A 225 -12.04 -12.01 3.98
C THR A 225 -12.19 -11.89 5.50
N ALA A 226 -13.21 -11.17 5.96
CA ALA A 226 -13.49 -11.06 7.39
C ALA A 226 -13.78 -12.44 8.04
N SER A 227 -14.43 -13.36 7.30
CA SER A 227 -14.68 -14.72 7.76
C SER A 227 -13.39 -15.52 7.92
N GLU A 228 -12.50 -15.51 6.90
CA GLU A 228 -11.22 -16.20 6.97
C GLU A 228 -10.34 -15.66 8.10
N LEU A 229 -10.34 -14.34 8.33
CA LEU A 229 -9.61 -13.76 9.46
C LEU A 229 -10.21 -14.22 10.80
N ALA A 230 -11.53 -14.22 10.94
CA ALA A 230 -12.20 -14.71 12.14
C ALA A 230 -11.87 -16.18 12.44
N ASP A 231 -11.91 -17.06 11.42
CA ASP A 231 -11.57 -18.46 11.54
C ASP A 231 -10.10 -18.67 11.96
N ARG A 232 -9.18 -17.85 11.46
CA ARG A 232 -7.75 -17.91 11.86
C ARG A 232 -7.49 -17.36 13.25
N LEU A 233 -8.29 -16.41 13.72
CA LEU A 233 -8.18 -15.82 15.06
C LEU A 233 -8.82 -16.71 16.15
N GLN A 234 -9.86 -17.47 15.82
CA GLN A 234 -10.61 -18.28 16.77
C GLN A 234 -9.73 -19.21 17.64
N PRO A 235 -8.75 -19.96 17.09
CA PRO A 235 -7.87 -20.80 17.90
C PRO A 235 -6.99 -20.02 18.88
N LEU A 236 -6.66 -18.75 18.56
CA LEU A 236 -5.84 -17.88 19.40
C LEU A 236 -6.65 -17.28 20.55
N LEU A 237 -7.93 -17.00 20.30
CA LEU A 237 -8.85 -16.40 21.27
C LEU A 237 -9.53 -17.45 22.15
N GLY A 238 -9.62 -18.69 21.68
CA GLY A 238 -10.26 -19.82 22.35
C GLY A 238 -9.32 -20.73 23.17
N GLY A 239 -8.07 -20.30 23.43
CA GLY A 239 -7.07 -21.08 24.13
C GLY A 239 -7.37 -21.27 25.61
N ASN A 240 -7.87 -22.51 25.94
CA ASN A 240 -7.83 -23.21 27.19
C ASN A 240 -8.85 -22.85 28.27
N HIS A 241 -10.02 -23.42 28.12
CA HIS A 241 -10.69 -24.04 29.28
C HIS A 241 -10.39 -25.57 29.26
N VAL A 242 -9.26 -25.97 29.83
CA VAL A 242 -9.07 -27.29 30.41
C VAL A 242 -8.41 -27.12 31.76
#